data_f230cee1f3d15e3a3613c046d4fb0466
#
_entry.id   f230cee1f3d15e3a3613c046d4fb0466
#
_cell.length_a   1.000
_cell.length_b   1.000
_cell.length_c   1.000
_cell.angle_alpha   90.00
_cell.angle_beta   90.00
_cell.angle_gamma   90.00
#
_symmetry.space_group_name_H-M   'P 1'
#
loop_
_entity.id
_entity.type
_entity.pdbx_description
1 polymer ?
#
loop_
_entity_poly.entity_id
_entity_poly.type
_entity_poly.pdbx_seq_one_letter_code
_entity_poly.pdbx_strand_id
1 'polypeptide(L)'
;MEHAFELIITVAIAVLGSNGLWAFIQSRSTAKSARDRMILGLGHAEIFRQAEHYIRRNGITTEELEDLNKYLFKPYKEMGGNGTAETIVKKCSELPIISRTEAERRDENYERISDKQ
;
A
#
# COMPACT_ATOMS: atom_id res chain seq x y z
N MET A 1 -28.30 -43.24 17.34
CA MET A 1 -27.11 -42.63 16.76
C MET A 1 -27.31 -42.18 15.31
N GLU A 2 -28.00 -42.97 14.51
CA GLU A 2 -28.26 -42.65 13.09
C GLU A 2 -29.08 -41.34 12.90
N HIS A 3 -30.09 -41.11 13.76
CA HIS A 3 -30.93 -39.93 13.68
C HIS A 3 -30.17 -38.64 14.04
N ALA A 4 -29.21 -38.69 14.97
CA ALA A 4 -28.38 -37.52 15.31
C ALA A 4 -27.47 -37.11 14.16
N PHE A 5 -26.92 -38.09 13.44
CA PHE A 5 -26.05 -37.87 12.29
C PHE A 5 -26.82 -37.25 11.11
N GLU A 6 -28.00 -37.81 10.80
CA GLU A 6 -28.89 -37.27 9.78
C GLU A 6 -29.33 -35.81 10.11
N LEU A 7 -29.65 -35.57 11.36
CA LEU A 7 -30.04 -34.24 11.82
C LEU A 7 -28.88 -33.23 11.67
N ILE A 8 -27.68 -33.61 12.02
CA ILE A 8 -26.48 -32.81 11.86
C ILE A 8 -26.22 -32.48 10.39
N ILE A 9 -26.32 -33.45 9.49
CA ILE A 9 -26.17 -33.28 8.05
C ILE A 9 -27.25 -32.33 7.51
N THR A 10 -28.50 -32.50 7.90
CA THR A 10 -29.62 -31.66 7.46
C THR A 10 -29.42 -30.23 7.89
N VAL A 11 -29.02 -29.98 9.12
CA VAL A 11 -28.72 -28.63 9.65
C VAL A 11 -27.53 -28.01 8.90
N ALA A 12 -26.46 -28.79 8.67
CA ALA A 12 -25.30 -28.31 7.92
C ALA A 12 -25.65 -27.89 6.50
N ILE A 13 -26.50 -28.68 5.80
CA ILE A 13 -26.97 -28.37 4.43
C ILE A 13 -27.83 -27.10 4.45
N ALA A 14 -28.73 -26.95 5.44
CA ALA A 14 -29.58 -25.79 5.59
C ALA A 14 -28.76 -24.51 5.82
N VAL A 15 -27.75 -24.57 6.66
CA VAL A 15 -26.83 -23.43 6.92
C VAL A 15 -26.03 -23.07 5.69
N LEU A 16 -25.44 -24.06 5.00
CA LEU A 16 -24.65 -23.84 3.79
C LEU A 16 -25.50 -23.36 2.61
N GLY A 17 -26.76 -23.78 2.53
CA GLY A 17 -27.71 -23.35 1.50
C GLY A 17 -28.44 -22.05 1.80
N SER A 18 -28.16 -21.42 2.94
CA SER A 18 -28.84 -20.19 3.36
C SER A 18 -28.38 -18.99 2.54
N ASN A 19 -29.32 -18.28 1.93
CA ASN A 19 -29.03 -17.04 1.18
C ASN A 19 -28.43 -15.97 2.06
N GLY A 20 -28.80 -15.91 3.34
CA GLY A 20 -28.25 -14.97 4.29
C GLY A 20 -26.77 -15.18 4.57
N LEU A 21 -26.33 -16.45 4.67
CA LEU A 21 -24.93 -16.79 4.88
C LEU A 21 -24.08 -16.38 3.66
N TRP A 22 -24.54 -16.72 2.46
CA TRP A 22 -23.86 -16.35 1.22
C TRP A 22 -23.79 -14.83 1.04
N ALA A 23 -24.88 -14.14 1.29
CA ALA A 23 -24.91 -12.67 1.26
C ALA A 23 -23.93 -12.05 2.26
N PHE A 24 -23.84 -12.61 3.47
CA PHE A 24 -22.88 -12.18 4.49
C PHE A 24 -21.43 -12.40 4.05
N ILE A 25 -21.11 -13.58 3.51
CA ILE A 25 -19.76 -13.91 3.01
C ILE A 25 -19.39 -12.97 1.85
N GLN A 26 -20.29 -12.74 0.89
CA GLN A 26 -20.05 -11.84 -0.23
C GLN A 26 -19.88 -10.39 0.22
N SER A 27 -20.71 -9.92 1.13
CA SER A 27 -20.59 -8.58 1.70
C SER A 27 -19.25 -8.37 2.39
N ARG A 28 -18.81 -9.34 3.18
CA ARG A 28 -17.52 -9.28 3.86
C ARG A 28 -16.34 -9.32 2.90
N SER A 29 -16.41 -10.14 1.86
CA SER A 29 -15.41 -10.23 0.80
C SER A 29 -15.33 -8.93 0.01
N THR A 30 -16.47 -8.33 -0.35
CA THR A 30 -16.54 -7.05 -1.07
C THR A 30 -15.94 -5.90 -0.23
N ALA A 31 -16.27 -5.83 1.05
CA ALA A 31 -15.73 -4.82 1.96
C ALA A 31 -14.20 -4.94 2.11
N LYS A 32 -13.69 -6.17 2.23
CA LYS A 32 -12.24 -6.43 2.26
C LYS A 32 -11.56 -6.01 0.97
N SER A 33 -12.14 -6.34 -0.19
CA SER A 33 -11.61 -5.95 -1.50
C SER A 33 -11.60 -4.44 -1.69
N ALA A 34 -12.63 -3.73 -1.27
CA ALA A 34 -12.70 -2.27 -1.32
C ALA A 34 -11.63 -1.63 -0.42
N ARG A 35 -11.45 -2.17 0.78
CA ARG A 35 -10.42 -1.72 1.71
C ARG A 35 -9.02 -1.90 1.11
N ASP A 36 -8.74 -3.07 0.56
CA ASP A 36 -7.45 -3.38 -0.04
C ASP A 36 -7.15 -2.46 -1.22
N ARG A 37 -8.13 -2.19 -2.08
CA ARG A 37 -7.98 -1.23 -3.18
C ARG A 37 -7.70 0.18 -2.70
N MET A 38 -8.36 0.62 -1.64
CA MET A 38 -8.14 1.93 -1.05
C MET A 38 -6.73 2.05 -0.45
N ILE A 39 -6.28 1.03 0.28
CA ILE A 39 -4.93 0.98 0.86
C ILE A 39 -3.88 0.97 -0.26
N LEU A 40 -4.08 0.18 -1.31
CA LEU A 40 -3.19 0.18 -2.47
C LEU A 40 -3.15 1.55 -3.15
N GLY A 41 -4.29 2.21 -3.32
CA GLY A 41 -4.35 3.55 -3.89
C GLY A 41 -3.64 4.60 -3.05
N LEU A 42 -3.84 4.58 -1.74
CA LEU A 42 -3.14 5.47 -0.81
C LEU A 42 -1.62 5.19 -0.79
N GLY A 43 -1.24 3.92 -0.77
CA GLY A 43 0.17 3.52 -0.84
C GLY A 43 0.83 3.96 -2.13
N HIS A 44 0.17 3.79 -3.26
CA HIS A 44 0.62 4.27 -4.56
C HIS A 44 0.84 5.79 -4.55
N ALA A 45 -0.15 6.56 -4.10
CA ALA A 45 -0.08 8.01 -4.02
C ALA A 45 1.07 8.48 -3.12
N GLU A 46 1.24 7.86 -1.97
CA GLU A 46 2.30 8.23 -1.02
C GLU A 46 3.70 7.87 -1.55
N ILE A 47 3.86 6.69 -2.18
CA ILE A 47 5.12 6.29 -2.81
C ILE A 47 5.52 7.32 -3.88
N PHE A 48 4.59 7.69 -4.76
CA PHE A 48 4.85 8.67 -5.81
C PHE A 48 5.16 10.05 -5.25
N ARG A 49 4.41 10.50 -4.26
CA ARG A 49 4.64 11.80 -3.61
C ARG A 49 6.05 11.90 -3.02
N GLN A 50 6.46 10.90 -2.26
CA GLN A 50 7.78 10.87 -1.66
C GLN A 50 8.89 10.71 -2.71
N ALA A 51 8.71 9.79 -3.63
CA ALA A 51 9.70 9.52 -4.68
C ALA A 51 9.93 10.75 -5.58
N GLU A 52 8.88 11.42 -6.01
CA GLU A 52 8.98 12.65 -6.79
C GLU A 52 9.70 13.76 -6.03
N HIS A 53 9.44 13.89 -4.74
CA HIS A 53 10.14 14.85 -3.88
C HIS A 53 11.65 14.59 -3.87
N TYR A 54 12.07 13.34 -3.67
CA TYR A 54 13.49 12.97 -3.64
C TYR A 54 14.16 13.17 -5.00
N ILE A 55 13.46 12.82 -6.08
CA ILE A 55 13.96 13.01 -7.45
C ILE A 55 14.15 14.50 -7.76
N ARG A 56 13.18 15.35 -7.43
CA ARG A 56 13.28 16.81 -7.63
C ARG A 56 14.41 17.42 -6.82
N ARG A 57 14.60 16.94 -5.59
CA ARG A 57 15.70 17.36 -4.73
C ARG A 57 17.05 16.88 -5.21
N ASN A 58 17.06 15.85 -6.07
CA ASN A 58 18.25 15.17 -6.60
C ASN A 58 19.15 14.58 -5.50
N GLY A 59 18.57 13.99 -4.51
CA GLY A 59 19.29 13.31 -3.44
C GLY A 59 18.36 12.68 -2.43
N ILE A 60 18.80 11.62 -1.79
CA ILE A 60 18.05 10.86 -0.81
C ILE A 60 18.97 10.48 0.35
N THR A 61 18.46 10.54 1.57
CA THR A 61 19.18 10.03 2.73
C THR A 61 19.02 8.51 2.82
N THR A 62 19.93 7.84 3.53
CA THR A 62 19.85 6.41 3.76
C THR A 62 18.55 6.02 4.47
N GLU A 63 18.13 6.80 5.45
CA GLU A 63 16.89 6.57 6.21
C GLU A 63 15.66 6.73 5.33
N GLU A 64 15.61 7.76 4.50
CA GLU A 64 14.52 7.98 3.55
C GLU A 64 14.39 6.83 2.55
N LEU A 65 15.52 6.34 2.04
CA LEU A 65 15.54 5.20 1.12
C LEU A 65 15.08 3.92 1.80
N GLU A 66 15.50 3.67 3.03
CA GLU A 66 15.05 2.52 3.82
C GLU A 66 13.54 2.60 4.08
N ASP A 67 13.04 3.73 4.51
CA ASP A 67 11.62 3.94 4.79
C ASP A 67 10.77 3.73 3.54
N LEU A 68 11.20 4.26 2.40
CA LEU A 68 10.50 4.11 1.14
C LEU A 68 10.41 2.63 0.71
N ASN A 69 11.50 1.89 0.83
CA ASN A 69 11.55 0.48 0.42
C ASN A 69 10.85 -0.44 1.42
N LYS A 70 11.16 -0.31 2.71
CA LYS A 70 10.74 -1.26 3.74
C LYS A 70 9.29 -1.05 4.19
N TYR A 71 8.89 0.21 4.39
CA TYR A 71 7.60 0.53 4.99
C TYR A 71 6.51 0.88 3.98
N LEU A 72 6.87 1.29 2.77
CA LEU A 72 5.90 1.63 1.72
C LEU A 72 5.92 0.64 0.55
N PHE A 73 7.04 0.51 -0.12
CA PHE A 73 7.09 -0.26 -1.38
C PHE A 73 6.94 -1.76 -1.17
N LYS A 74 7.65 -2.34 -0.19
CA LYS A 74 7.58 -3.78 0.08
C LYS A 74 6.16 -4.25 0.45
N PRO A 75 5.47 -3.63 1.41
CA PRO A 75 4.07 -3.97 1.70
C PRO A 75 3.14 -3.73 0.50
N TYR A 76 3.34 -2.65 -0.24
CA TYR A 76 2.57 -2.35 -1.44
C TYR A 76 2.68 -3.47 -2.49
N LYS A 77 3.89 -3.95 -2.73
CA LYS A 77 4.15 -5.05 -3.66
C LYS A 77 3.55 -6.37 -3.16
N GLU A 78 3.66 -6.67 -1.88
CA GLU A 78 3.07 -7.86 -1.25
C GLU A 78 1.54 -7.87 -1.35
N MET A 79 0.91 -6.70 -1.35
CA MET A 79 -0.53 -6.56 -1.56
C MET A 79 -0.97 -6.64 -3.03
N GLY A 80 -0.04 -6.81 -3.95
CA GLY A 80 -0.33 -6.88 -5.38
C GLY A 80 -0.24 -5.55 -6.12
N GLY A 81 0.50 -4.57 -5.60
CA GLY A 81 0.74 -3.29 -6.26
C GLY A 81 1.47 -3.44 -7.60
N ASN A 82 1.26 -2.48 -8.50
CA ASN A 82 1.75 -2.54 -9.88
C ASN A 82 3.21 -2.13 -10.05
N GLY A 83 3.77 -2.42 -11.23
CA GLY A 83 5.16 -2.17 -11.57
C GLY A 83 5.54 -0.70 -11.79
N THR A 84 4.57 0.22 -11.88
CA THR A 84 4.85 1.65 -12.03
C THR A 84 5.54 2.22 -10.78
N ALA A 85 5.07 1.81 -9.60
CA ALA A 85 5.72 2.16 -8.34
C ALA A 85 7.13 1.59 -8.24
N GLU A 86 7.36 0.38 -8.73
CA GLU A 86 8.70 -0.23 -8.79
C GLU A 86 9.68 0.61 -9.60
N THR A 87 9.24 1.12 -10.73
CA THR A 87 10.05 1.96 -11.60
C THR A 87 10.49 3.25 -10.91
N ILE A 88 9.57 3.94 -10.24
CA ILE A 88 9.90 5.20 -9.57
C ILE A 88 10.76 4.98 -8.31
N VAL A 89 10.54 3.91 -7.58
CA VAL A 89 11.36 3.53 -6.42
C VAL A 89 12.77 3.18 -6.87
N LYS A 90 12.93 2.49 -7.99
CA LYS A 90 14.23 2.20 -8.59
C LYS A 90 14.99 3.48 -8.93
N LYS A 91 14.33 4.49 -9.50
CA LYS A 91 14.93 5.80 -9.74
C LYS A 91 15.43 6.46 -8.46
N CYS A 92 14.68 6.35 -7.37
CA CYS A 92 15.11 6.83 -6.06
C CYS A 92 16.36 6.11 -5.55
N SER A 93 16.47 4.81 -5.80
CA SER A 93 17.64 4.00 -5.42
C SER A 93 18.92 4.42 -6.17
N GLU A 94 18.78 5.03 -7.32
CA GLU A 94 19.88 5.54 -8.14
C GLU A 94 20.31 6.97 -7.80
N LEU A 95 19.55 7.66 -6.93
CA LEU A 95 19.88 9.02 -6.51
C LEU A 95 21.14 9.06 -5.63
N PRO A 96 21.89 10.18 -5.65
CA PRO A 96 23.00 10.37 -4.72
C PRO A 96 22.53 10.26 -3.27
N ILE A 97 23.30 9.55 -2.46
CA ILE A 97 23.06 9.49 -1.01
C ILE A 97 23.64 10.75 -0.39
N ILE A 98 22.77 11.51 0.26
CA ILE A 98 23.14 12.78 0.89
C ILE A 98 22.92 12.71 2.41
N SER A 99 23.58 13.61 3.14
CA SER A 99 23.36 13.73 4.57
C SER A 99 22.01 14.39 4.87
N ARG A 100 21.52 14.17 6.07
CA ARG A 100 20.29 14.82 6.53
C ARG A 100 20.37 16.34 6.46
N THR A 101 21.48 16.92 6.88
CA THR A 101 21.70 18.37 6.82
C THR A 101 21.65 18.88 5.38
N GLU A 102 22.25 18.17 4.44
CA GLU A 102 22.21 18.55 3.03
C GLU A 102 20.78 18.42 2.46
N ALA A 103 20.04 17.40 2.85
CA ALA A 103 18.65 17.22 2.46
C ALA A 103 17.79 18.40 2.94
N GLU A 104 17.90 18.76 4.19
CA GLU A 104 17.19 19.90 4.79
C GLU A 104 17.53 21.22 4.06
N ARG A 105 18.80 21.45 3.77
CA ARG A 105 19.25 22.63 3.02
C ARG A 105 18.64 22.72 1.62
N ARG A 106 18.57 21.60 0.92
CA ARG A 106 17.97 21.52 -0.43
C ARG A 106 16.47 21.75 -0.38
N ASP A 107 15.79 21.21 0.60
CA ASP A 107 14.35 21.38 0.80
C ASP A 107 14.01 22.86 1.08
N GLU A 108 14.74 23.52 1.97
CA GLU A 108 14.57 24.95 2.25
C GLU A 108 14.78 25.83 1.02
N ASN A 109 15.78 25.53 0.22
CA ASN A 109 16.04 26.29 -1.01
C ASN A 109 14.90 26.10 -2.03
N TYR A 110 14.34 24.92 -2.12
CA TYR A 110 13.21 24.63 -3.01
C TYR A 110 11.96 25.42 -2.60
N GLU A 111 11.63 25.46 -1.32
CA GLU A 111 10.51 26.23 -0.78
C GLU A 111 10.67 27.73 -1.09
N ARG A 112 11.85 28.30 -0.87
CA ARG A 112 12.12 29.70 -1.17
C ARG A 112 11.92 30.08 -2.63
N ILE A 113 12.21 29.15 -3.55
CA ILE A 113 12.03 29.38 -4.99
C ILE A 113 10.54 29.28 -5.34
N SER A 114 9.83 28.34 -4.75
CA SER A 114 8.39 28.14 -4.96
C SER A 114 7.57 29.33 -4.49
N ASP A 115 7.93 29.95 -3.36
CA ASP A 115 7.21 31.10 -2.79
C ASP A 115 7.38 32.39 -3.59
N LYS A 116 8.35 32.44 -4.50
CA LYS A 116 8.62 33.61 -5.35
C LYS A 116 7.93 33.56 -6.72
N GLN A 117 7.23 32.47 -7.01
CA GLN A 117 6.47 32.30 -8.26
C GLN A 117 4.99 32.53 -8.03
#